data_582798d54e3a4a4d10f26628cc119147
#
_entry.id   582798d54e3a4a4d10f26628cc119147
#
_cell.length_a   1.000
_cell.length_b   1.000
_cell.length_c   1.000
_cell.angle_alpha   90.00
_cell.angle_beta   90.00
_cell.angle_gamma   90.00
#
_symmetry.space_group_name_H-M   'P 1'
#
loop_
_entity.id
_entity.type
_entity.pdbx_description
1 polymer ?
#
loop_
_entity_poly.entity_id
_entity_poly.type
_entity_poly.pdbx_seq_one_letter_code
_entity_poly.pdbx_strand_id
1 'polypeptide(L)'
;IFRGLSVSENVAAVAEIVEPDAERRDTVVRELLEELRIDHLADAPAMALSGGERRRAEIARALAAQPGFMLLDEPFAGIDPLAISDIRDLIVYLRERGIGILITDHNVRETLDICDRATIIHDGEVLFEGDPDSVRGDADVRRFYLGDRFH
;
A
#
# COMPACT_ATOMS: atom_id res chain seq x y z
N ILE A 1 -0.55 -11.86 4.61
CA ILE A 1 0.69 -12.33 5.24
C ILE A 1 0.49 -13.71 5.86
N PHE A 2 1.47 -14.61 5.75
CA PHE A 2 1.42 -15.94 6.36
C PHE A 2 1.81 -15.82 7.83
N ARG A 3 0.85 -16.06 8.72
CA ARG A 3 0.99 -15.78 10.15
C ARG A 3 2.03 -16.66 10.86
N GLY A 4 2.26 -17.89 10.38
CA GLY A 4 3.19 -18.85 10.96
C GLY A 4 4.64 -18.69 10.48
N LEU A 5 4.90 -17.78 9.54
CA LEU A 5 6.21 -17.53 9.00
C LEU A 5 6.82 -16.23 9.57
N SER A 6 8.15 -16.14 9.55
CA SER A 6 8.87 -14.89 9.80
C SER A 6 8.63 -13.87 8.67
N VAL A 7 9.11 -12.65 8.84
CA VAL A 7 9.03 -11.61 7.82
C VAL A 7 9.80 -12.03 6.57
N SER A 8 11.05 -12.47 6.72
CA SER A 8 11.89 -12.93 5.60
C SER A 8 11.29 -14.14 4.89
N GLU A 9 10.77 -15.13 5.63
CA GLU A 9 10.10 -16.29 5.04
C GLU A 9 8.84 -15.92 4.26
N ASN A 10 8.08 -14.91 4.71
CA ASN A 10 6.93 -14.39 3.97
C ASN A 10 7.31 -13.82 2.61
N VAL A 11 8.41 -13.08 2.51
CA VAL A 11 8.92 -12.51 1.26
C VAL A 11 9.53 -13.62 0.40
N ALA A 12 10.34 -14.51 0.98
CA ALA A 12 10.97 -15.62 0.29
C ALA A 12 9.97 -16.57 -0.39
N ALA A 13 8.84 -16.85 0.27
CA ALA A 13 7.79 -17.71 -0.27
C ALA A 13 7.19 -17.20 -1.59
N VAL A 14 7.22 -15.88 -1.83
CA VAL A 14 6.78 -15.28 -3.10
C VAL A 14 7.94 -15.13 -4.06
N ALA A 15 9.12 -14.74 -3.58
CA ALA A 15 10.32 -14.63 -4.40
C ALA A 15 10.66 -15.96 -5.10
N GLU A 16 10.39 -17.11 -4.48
CA GLU A 16 10.63 -18.45 -5.03
C GLU A 16 9.86 -18.70 -6.33
N ILE A 17 8.73 -18.02 -6.55
CA ILE A 17 7.91 -18.16 -7.77
C ILE A 17 8.64 -17.57 -8.99
N VAL A 18 9.41 -16.49 -8.80
CA VAL A 18 10.04 -15.73 -9.90
C VAL A 18 11.56 -15.94 -9.96
N GLU A 19 12.20 -16.29 -8.83
CA GLU A 19 13.65 -16.53 -8.74
C GLU A 19 13.95 -17.93 -8.17
N PRO A 20 14.25 -18.89 -9.05
CA PRO A 20 14.53 -20.26 -8.64
C PRO A 20 15.90 -20.45 -7.97
N ASP A 21 16.86 -19.55 -8.26
CA ASP A 21 18.20 -19.59 -7.65
C ASP A 21 18.15 -19.13 -6.19
N ALA A 22 18.60 -19.98 -5.28
CA ALA A 22 18.50 -19.72 -3.85
C ALA A 22 19.34 -18.52 -3.39
N GLU A 23 20.57 -18.35 -3.91
CA GLU A 23 21.46 -17.26 -3.50
C GLU A 23 20.94 -15.91 -3.98
N ARG A 24 20.38 -15.88 -5.20
CA ARG A 24 19.73 -14.68 -5.76
C ARG A 24 18.46 -14.35 -5.00
N ARG A 25 17.66 -15.34 -4.67
CA ARG A 25 16.45 -15.17 -3.89
C ARG A 25 16.74 -14.58 -2.53
N ASP A 26 17.74 -15.09 -1.81
CA ASP A 26 18.15 -14.55 -0.51
C ASP A 26 18.62 -13.09 -0.63
N THR A 27 19.28 -12.75 -1.72
CA THR A 27 19.68 -11.37 -2.02
C THR A 27 18.47 -10.48 -2.24
N VAL A 28 17.51 -10.89 -3.06
CA VAL A 28 16.26 -10.13 -3.32
C VAL A 28 15.48 -9.93 -2.03
N VAL A 29 15.35 -10.97 -1.19
CA VAL A 29 14.65 -10.85 0.10
C VAL A 29 15.31 -9.80 0.97
N ARG A 30 16.64 -9.86 1.14
CA ARG A 30 17.38 -8.91 1.96
C ARG A 30 17.22 -7.48 1.43
N GLU A 31 17.41 -7.26 0.13
CA GLU A 31 17.28 -5.94 -0.51
C GLU A 31 15.89 -5.36 -0.30
N LEU A 32 14.82 -6.15 -0.45
CA LEU A 32 13.45 -5.69 -0.23
C LEU A 32 13.17 -5.33 1.23
N LEU A 33 13.72 -6.08 2.18
CA LEU A 33 13.56 -5.77 3.61
C LEU A 33 14.32 -4.50 3.99
N GLU A 34 15.55 -4.30 3.49
CA GLU A 34 16.34 -3.08 3.69
C GLU A 34 15.63 -1.86 3.08
N GLU A 35 15.18 -1.98 1.83
CA GLU A 35 14.46 -0.95 1.09
C GLU A 35 13.21 -0.46 1.84
N LEU A 36 12.47 -1.39 2.42
CA LEU A 36 11.25 -1.08 3.20
C LEU A 36 11.53 -0.82 4.69
N ARG A 37 12.80 -0.77 5.10
CA ARG A 37 13.24 -0.48 6.47
C ARG A 37 12.65 -1.42 7.52
N ILE A 38 12.58 -2.70 7.19
CA ILE A 38 12.13 -3.79 8.07
C ILE A 38 13.12 -4.96 8.15
N ASP A 39 14.36 -4.74 7.72
CA ASP A 39 15.46 -5.70 7.77
C ASP A 39 15.73 -6.19 9.21
N HIS A 40 15.65 -5.28 10.18
CA HIS A 40 15.78 -5.59 11.62
C HIS A 40 14.67 -6.51 12.16
N LEU A 41 13.60 -6.72 11.40
CA LEU A 41 12.47 -7.61 11.72
C LEU A 41 12.48 -8.91 10.90
N ALA A 42 13.56 -9.19 10.15
CA ALA A 42 13.62 -10.33 9.24
C ALA A 42 13.20 -11.67 9.89
N ASP A 43 13.69 -11.92 11.08
CA ASP A 43 13.42 -13.15 11.84
C ASP A 43 12.19 -13.03 12.77
N ALA A 44 11.56 -11.86 12.84
CA ALA A 44 10.39 -11.67 13.68
C ALA A 44 9.18 -12.43 13.15
N PRO A 45 8.38 -13.07 14.00
CA PRO A 45 7.11 -13.67 13.58
C PRO A 45 6.16 -12.61 13.01
N ALA A 46 5.56 -12.88 11.86
CA ALA A 46 4.65 -11.93 11.23
C ALA A 46 3.46 -11.51 12.11
N MET A 47 3.10 -12.29 13.10
CA MET A 47 2.06 -11.97 14.09
C MET A 47 2.47 -10.89 15.09
N ALA A 48 3.77 -10.69 15.32
CA ALA A 48 4.29 -9.74 16.30
C ALA A 48 4.41 -8.31 15.78
N LEU A 49 4.20 -8.10 14.48
CA LEU A 49 4.36 -6.82 13.81
C LEU A 49 3.26 -5.82 14.21
N SER A 50 3.63 -4.57 14.40
CA SER A 50 2.71 -3.43 14.41
C SER A 50 1.97 -3.29 13.08
N GLY A 51 0.91 -2.47 13.03
CA GLY A 51 0.14 -2.25 11.80
C GLY A 51 0.99 -1.73 10.64
N GLY A 52 1.86 -0.75 10.90
CA GLY A 52 2.76 -0.18 9.89
C GLY A 52 3.83 -1.16 9.41
N GLU A 53 4.48 -1.89 10.33
CA GLU A 53 5.47 -2.92 10.00
C GLU A 53 4.84 -4.06 9.20
N ARG A 54 3.64 -4.48 9.57
CA ARG A 54 2.89 -5.49 8.83
C ARG A 54 2.61 -5.03 7.39
N ARG A 55 2.17 -3.77 7.21
CA ARG A 55 1.91 -3.23 5.89
C ARG A 55 3.18 -3.19 5.04
N ARG A 56 4.32 -2.79 5.60
CA ARG A 56 5.62 -2.82 4.91
C ARG A 56 5.99 -4.26 4.52
N ALA A 57 5.80 -5.24 5.40
CA ALA A 57 6.06 -6.65 5.10
C ALA A 57 5.11 -7.22 4.01
N GLU A 58 3.85 -6.80 3.99
CA GLU A 58 2.89 -7.17 2.95
C GLU A 58 3.32 -6.62 1.58
N ILE A 59 3.80 -5.38 1.55
CA ILE A 59 4.30 -4.74 0.32
C ILE A 59 5.62 -5.38 -0.12
N ALA A 60 6.56 -5.67 0.81
CA ALA A 60 7.79 -6.41 0.50
C ALA A 60 7.49 -7.74 -0.19
N ARG A 61 6.55 -8.49 0.38
CA ARG A 61 6.09 -9.76 -0.20
C ARG A 61 5.47 -9.58 -1.59
N ALA A 62 4.69 -8.53 -1.80
CA ALA A 62 4.08 -8.27 -3.11
C ALA A 62 5.15 -7.87 -4.14
N LEU A 63 6.13 -7.06 -3.76
CA LEU A 63 7.25 -6.64 -4.62
C LEU A 63 8.15 -7.81 -5.04
N ALA A 64 8.26 -8.84 -4.22
CA ALA A 64 9.01 -10.05 -4.54
C ALA A 64 8.50 -10.75 -5.82
N ALA A 65 7.24 -10.55 -6.18
CA ALA A 65 6.65 -11.02 -7.45
C ALA A 65 6.98 -10.12 -8.65
N GLN A 66 7.71 -9.02 -8.48
CA GLN A 66 8.04 -8.03 -9.51
C GLN A 66 6.80 -7.51 -10.28
N PRO A 67 5.75 -7.01 -9.59
CA PRO A 67 4.49 -6.66 -10.23
C PRO A 67 4.62 -5.38 -11.06
N GLY A 68 3.96 -5.34 -12.23
CA GLY A 68 3.73 -4.09 -12.97
C GLY A 68 2.58 -3.25 -12.39
N PHE A 69 1.65 -3.89 -11.62
CA PHE A 69 0.51 -3.25 -10.95
C PHE A 69 0.31 -3.82 -9.56
N MET A 70 -0.12 -2.97 -8.63
CA MET A 70 -0.41 -3.34 -7.26
C MET A 70 -1.80 -2.82 -6.84
N LEU A 71 -2.59 -3.69 -6.22
CA LEU A 71 -3.90 -3.33 -5.66
C LEU A 71 -3.75 -3.23 -4.14
N LEU A 72 -4.10 -2.08 -3.59
CA LEU A 72 -4.05 -1.79 -2.16
C LEU A 72 -5.47 -1.56 -1.66
N ASP A 73 -5.97 -2.54 -0.92
CA ASP A 73 -7.30 -2.45 -0.32
C ASP A 73 -7.19 -1.89 1.09
N GLU A 74 -7.85 -0.75 1.32
CA GLU A 74 -7.85 0.02 2.57
C GLU A 74 -6.45 0.20 3.19
N PRO A 75 -5.44 0.74 2.46
CA PRO A 75 -4.08 0.83 2.96
C PRO A 75 -3.92 1.69 4.21
N PHE A 76 -4.85 2.58 4.49
CA PHE A 76 -4.84 3.47 5.66
C PHE A 76 -5.69 2.97 6.83
N ALA A 77 -6.42 1.86 6.67
CA ALA A 77 -7.29 1.34 7.72
C ALA A 77 -6.49 0.75 8.90
N GLY A 78 -6.88 1.13 10.11
CA GLY A 78 -6.29 0.58 11.35
C GLY A 78 -4.83 0.98 11.59
N ILE A 79 -4.34 2.01 10.91
CA ILE A 79 -2.99 2.56 11.07
C ILE A 79 -3.05 3.79 11.99
N ASP A 80 -2.04 3.91 12.84
CA ASP A 80 -1.85 5.10 13.67
C ASP A 80 -1.69 6.34 12.77
N PRO A 81 -2.33 7.49 13.10
CA PRO A 81 -2.22 8.71 12.31
C PRO A 81 -0.78 9.17 12.04
N LEU A 82 0.16 8.91 12.94
CA LEU A 82 1.57 9.23 12.73
C LEU A 82 2.25 8.32 11.69
N ALA A 83 1.74 7.10 11.53
CA ALA A 83 2.26 6.15 10.55
C ALA A 83 1.59 6.27 9.17
N ILE A 84 0.52 7.07 9.03
CA ILE A 84 -0.13 7.29 7.73
C ILE A 84 0.84 7.94 6.74
N SER A 85 1.63 8.94 7.17
CA SER A 85 2.60 9.59 6.29
C SER A 85 3.64 8.60 5.74
N ASP A 86 4.08 7.64 6.55
CA ASP A 86 5.02 6.61 6.14
C ASP A 86 4.46 5.71 5.03
N ILE A 87 3.16 5.39 5.12
CA ILE A 87 2.47 4.58 4.09
C ILE A 87 2.25 5.40 2.82
N ARG A 88 1.92 6.68 2.94
CA ARG A 88 1.83 7.60 1.79
C ARG A 88 3.16 7.67 1.04
N ASP A 89 4.25 7.93 1.77
CA ASP A 89 5.60 8.01 1.19
C ASP A 89 5.98 6.71 0.48
N LEU A 90 5.60 5.56 1.07
CA LEU A 90 5.82 4.26 0.47
C LEU A 90 5.02 4.07 -0.82
N ILE A 91 3.75 4.50 -0.86
CA ILE A 91 2.91 4.42 -2.07
C ILE A 91 3.48 5.33 -3.17
N VAL A 92 3.88 6.56 -2.83
CA VAL A 92 4.53 7.49 -3.77
C VAL A 92 5.83 6.87 -4.32
N TYR A 93 6.65 6.30 -3.46
CA TYR A 93 7.88 5.60 -3.85
C TYR A 93 7.62 4.46 -4.85
N LEU A 94 6.61 3.62 -4.61
CA LEU A 94 6.23 2.54 -5.53
C LEU A 94 5.80 3.07 -6.91
N ARG A 95 5.03 4.17 -6.93
CA ARG A 95 4.62 4.85 -8.15
C ARG A 95 5.85 5.38 -8.94
N GLU A 96 6.81 5.99 -8.25
CA GLU A 96 8.05 6.50 -8.86
C GLU A 96 8.91 5.38 -9.47
N ARG A 97 8.79 4.16 -8.97
CA ARG A 97 9.36 2.96 -9.59
C ARG A 97 8.62 2.48 -10.84
N GLY A 98 7.57 3.14 -11.27
CA GLY A 98 6.78 2.79 -12.44
C GLY A 98 5.75 1.70 -12.20
N ILE A 99 5.43 1.37 -10.94
CA ILE A 99 4.37 0.43 -10.59
C ILE A 99 3.03 1.15 -10.63
N GLY A 100 2.09 0.65 -11.43
CA GLY A 100 0.70 1.13 -11.42
C GLY A 100 0.03 0.76 -10.10
N ILE A 101 -0.64 1.72 -9.44
CA ILE A 101 -1.26 1.45 -8.13
C ILE A 101 -2.75 1.77 -8.20
N LEU A 102 -3.57 0.80 -7.82
CA LEU A 102 -4.99 0.99 -7.55
C LEU A 102 -5.23 0.94 -6.05
N ILE A 103 -5.85 1.98 -5.51
CA ILE A 103 -6.18 2.08 -4.09
C ILE A 103 -7.69 2.10 -3.94
N THR A 104 -8.21 1.29 -3.02
CA THR A 104 -9.55 1.45 -2.47
C THR A 104 -9.43 1.88 -1.01
N ASP A 105 -10.03 2.99 -0.62
CA ASP A 105 -10.02 3.46 0.77
C ASP A 105 -11.22 4.39 1.03
N HIS A 106 -11.69 4.41 2.25
CA HIS A 106 -12.71 5.34 2.72
C HIS A 106 -12.11 6.65 3.26
N ASN A 107 -10.79 6.71 3.47
CA ASN A 107 -10.07 7.92 3.85
C ASN A 107 -9.79 8.77 2.60
N VAL A 108 -10.83 9.47 2.15
CA VAL A 108 -10.81 10.25 0.89
C VAL A 108 -9.67 11.26 0.87
N ARG A 109 -9.39 11.93 2.00
CA ARG A 109 -8.35 12.95 2.08
C ARG A 109 -6.98 12.39 1.75
N GLU A 110 -6.56 11.34 2.46
CA GLU A 110 -5.24 10.73 2.30
C GLU A 110 -5.08 10.15 0.88
N THR A 111 -6.16 9.55 0.35
CA THR A 111 -6.16 8.97 -0.98
C THR A 111 -6.03 10.05 -2.07
N LEU A 112 -6.81 11.15 -1.98
CA LEU A 112 -6.75 12.23 -2.95
C LEU A 112 -5.41 12.99 -2.95
N ASP A 113 -4.66 12.94 -1.84
CA ASP A 113 -3.36 13.59 -1.76
C ASP A 113 -2.25 12.84 -2.53
N ILE A 114 -2.46 11.57 -2.87
CA ILE A 114 -1.44 10.72 -3.50
C ILE A 114 -1.84 10.12 -4.86
N CYS A 115 -3.11 10.20 -5.24
CA CYS A 115 -3.57 9.64 -6.52
C CYS A 115 -3.50 10.68 -7.65
N ASP A 116 -3.36 10.19 -8.88
CA ASP A 116 -3.42 11.01 -10.10
C ASP A 116 -4.86 11.12 -10.62
N ARG A 117 -5.71 10.14 -10.28
CA ARG A 117 -7.11 10.05 -10.67
C ARG A 117 -7.90 9.33 -9.58
N ALA A 118 -9.12 9.76 -9.35
CA ALA A 118 -10.02 9.13 -8.38
C ALA A 118 -11.41 8.90 -8.99
N THR A 119 -12.03 7.80 -8.56
CA THR A 119 -13.41 7.45 -8.87
C THR A 119 -14.16 7.31 -7.55
N ILE A 120 -15.21 8.10 -7.37
CA ILE A 120 -16.08 8.04 -6.21
C ILE A 120 -17.28 7.14 -6.54
N ILE A 121 -17.47 6.11 -5.73
CA ILE A 121 -18.59 5.16 -5.87
C ILE A 121 -19.57 5.40 -4.73
N HIS A 122 -20.85 5.52 -5.06
CA HIS A 122 -21.95 5.67 -4.10
C HIS A 122 -23.12 4.79 -4.53
N ASP A 123 -23.67 4.00 -3.60
CA ASP A 123 -24.78 3.08 -3.85
C ASP A 123 -24.59 2.15 -5.07
N GLY A 124 -23.34 1.75 -5.34
CA GLY A 124 -22.98 0.86 -6.44
C GLY A 124 -22.86 1.54 -7.81
N GLU A 125 -22.98 2.86 -7.87
CA GLU A 125 -22.82 3.68 -9.08
C GLU A 125 -21.61 4.63 -8.95
N VAL A 126 -21.02 4.99 -10.10
CA VAL A 126 -19.97 6.01 -10.16
C VAL A 126 -20.62 7.38 -9.98
N LEU A 127 -20.37 8.02 -8.83
CA LEU A 127 -20.86 9.36 -8.55
C LEU A 127 -20.01 10.43 -9.27
N PHE A 128 -18.69 10.25 -9.26
CA PHE A 128 -17.75 11.18 -9.89
C PHE A 128 -16.46 10.47 -10.28
N GLU A 129 -15.82 10.94 -11.35
CA GLU A 129 -14.50 10.48 -11.77
C GLU A 129 -13.69 11.65 -12.31
N GLY A 130 -12.45 11.83 -11.85
CA GLY A 130 -11.59 12.92 -12.30
C GLY A 130 -10.26 12.97 -11.54
N ASP A 131 -9.53 14.07 -11.76
CA ASP A 131 -8.36 14.40 -10.97
C ASP A 131 -8.76 14.83 -9.54
N PRO A 132 -7.82 14.78 -8.57
CA PRO A 132 -8.11 15.09 -7.16
C PRO A 132 -8.75 16.46 -6.92
N ASP A 133 -8.35 17.49 -7.66
CA ASP A 133 -8.87 18.85 -7.48
C ASP A 133 -10.31 18.97 -7.97
N SER A 134 -10.62 18.35 -9.11
CA SER A 134 -11.98 18.22 -9.62
C SER A 134 -12.89 17.48 -8.65
N VAL A 135 -12.41 16.37 -8.05
CA VAL A 135 -13.15 15.61 -7.03
C VAL A 135 -13.44 16.46 -5.79
N ARG A 136 -12.43 17.22 -5.29
CA ARG A 136 -12.60 18.12 -4.13
C ARG A 136 -13.57 19.27 -4.41
N GLY A 137 -13.65 19.71 -5.66
CA GLY A 137 -14.52 20.80 -6.09
C GLY A 137 -15.98 20.42 -6.31
N ASP A 138 -16.26 19.13 -6.52
CA ASP A 138 -17.59 18.65 -6.84
C ASP A 138 -18.57 18.77 -5.67
N ALA A 139 -19.77 19.26 -5.95
CA ALA A 139 -20.78 19.57 -4.92
C ALA A 139 -21.38 18.30 -4.32
N ASP A 140 -21.61 17.27 -5.12
CA ASP A 140 -22.20 16.01 -4.65
C ASP A 140 -21.18 15.19 -3.86
N VAL A 141 -19.92 15.15 -4.29
CA VAL A 141 -18.82 14.53 -3.53
C VAL A 141 -18.65 15.22 -2.17
N ARG A 142 -18.67 16.56 -2.11
CA ARG A 142 -18.62 17.30 -0.86
C ARG A 142 -19.81 16.98 0.05
N ARG A 143 -21.00 16.91 -0.49
CA ARG A 143 -22.22 16.62 0.25
C ARG A 143 -22.24 15.21 0.85
N PHE A 144 -21.81 14.20 0.10
CA PHE A 144 -21.94 12.79 0.48
C PHE A 144 -20.72 12.23 1.20
N TYR A 145 -19.49 12.75 0.91
CA TYR A 145 -18.25 12.15 1.41
C TYR A 145 -17.36 13.09 2.20
N LEU A 146 -17.23 14.35 1.80
CA LEU A 146 -16.26 15.25 2.42
C LEU A 146 -16.86 16.04 3.59
N GLY A 147 -18.16 16.31 3.55
CA GLY A 147 -18.84 17.21 4.51
C GLY A 147 -18.46 18.67 4.31
N ASP A 148 -19.23 19.59 4.92
CA ASP A 148 -19.10 21.05 4.74
C ASP A 148 -17.79 21.64 5.31
N ARG A 149 -16.98 20.87 6.03
CA ARG A 149 -15.74 21.31 6.69
C ARG A 149 -14.45 20.86 5.99
N PHE A 150 -14.57 20.32 4.81
CA PHE A 150 -13.41 19.89 4.04
C PHE A 150 -12.79 21.11 3.31
N HIS A 151 -11.61 21.53 3.80
CA HIS A 151 -10.83 22.65 3.23
C HIS A 151 -9.46 22.13 2.78
#